data_ad0dfbbf428e19d402b4d20a441ffc04
#
_entry.id   ad0dfbbf428e19d402b4d20a441ffc04
#
_cell.length_a   1.000
_cell.length_b   1.000
_cell.length_c   1.000
_cell.angle_alpha   90.00
_cell.angle_beta   90.00
_cell.angle_gamma   90.00
#
_symmetry.space_group_name_H-M   'P 1'
#
loop_
_entity.id
_entity.type
_entity.pdbx_description
1 polymer ?
#
loop_
_entity_poly.entity_id
_entity_poly.type
_entity_poly.pdbx_seq_one_letter_code
_entity_poly.pdbx_strand_id
1 'polypeptide(L)'
;MEVTDAIRQRRMVREFRQDPVPDDVLHQIIESARWAPSPFNTQPWEFIIIRNSETLKKLAQCAPTLECNAPMAIVVVILPITAKYPFHQQVGEPEHAGAMAVQNIMLRAWELGVGTAWATIEKDKVKQILNIPEEFDVLTVIPMGYPMDEPPMHEEGDRLPVEDLMNFEEFRDVSEGRIMVY
;
A
#
# COMPACT_ATOMS: atom_id res chain seq x y z
N MET A 1 19.88 2.12 -3.45
CA MET A 1 19.66 1.89 -1.98
C MET A 1 19.67 0.40 -1.73
N GLU A 2 20.26 -0.05 -0.62
CA GLU A 2 20.16 -1.46 -0.23
C GLU A 2 18.74 -1.78 0.25
N VAL A 3 18.30 -3.04 0.09
CA VAL A 3 16.95 -3.48 0.49
C VAL A 3 16.67 -3.19 1.97
N THR A 4 17.65 -3.46 2.82
CA THR A 4 17.55 -3.19 4.28
C THR A 4 17.30 -1.72 4.55
N ASP A 5 17.96 -0.83 3.83
CA ASP A 5 17.81 0.61 3.99
C ASP A 5 16.42 1.06 3.56
N ALA A 6 15.93 0.57 2.41
CA ALA A 6 14.59 0.89 1.93
C ALA A 6 13.51 0.46 2.95
N ILE A 7 13.64 -0.75 3.51
CA ILE A 7 12.72 -1.26 4.52
C ILE A 7 12.74 -0.39 5.80
N ARG A 8 13.93 -0.02 6.30
CA ARG A 8 14.08 0.74 7.53
C ARG A 8 13.72 2.22 7.38
N GLN A 9 14.03 2.80 6.23
CA GLN A 9 13.90 4.25 6.01
C GLN A 9 12.54 4.68 5.45
N ARG A 10 11.79 3.78 4.77
CA ARG A 10 10.49 4.13 4.20
C ARG A 10 9.56 4.72 5.27
N ARG A 11 8.90 5.82 4.90
CA ARG A 11 7.93 6.54 5.75
C ARG A 11 6.57 6.62 5.07
N MET A 12 5.54 6.83 5.89
CA MET A 12 4.23 7.27 5.44
C MET A 12 4.28 8.78 5.23
N VAL A 13 4.10 9.23 3.98
CA VAL A 13 4.12 10.64 3.62
C VAL A 13 2.68 11.12 3.41
N ARG A 14 2.32 12.25 4.03
CA ARG A 14 0.98 12.85 3.93
C ARG A 14 0.99 14.24 3.31
N GLU A 15 2.12 14.93 3.35
CA GLU A 15 2.30 16.25 2.76
C GLU A 15 3.24 16.19 1.57
N PHE A 16 2.75 16.61 0.42
CA PHE A 16 3.43 16.44 -0.85
C PHE A 16 3.61 17.78 -1.57
N ARG A 17 4.74 17.92 -2.26
CA ARG A 17 4.91 18.95 -3.29
C ARG A 17 3.96 18.63 -4.46
N GLN A 18 3.61 19.67 -5.22
CA GLN A 18 2.73 19.49 -6.38
C GLN A 18 3.49 19.16 -7.68
N ASP A 19 4.78 18.88 -7.57
CA ASP A 19 5.59 18.44 -8.69
C ASP A 19 5.07 17.09 -9.21
N PRO A 20 4.89 16.93 -10.52
CA PRO A 20 4.41 15.67 -11.07
C PRO A 20 5.47 14.56 -10.92
N VAL A 21 5.02 13.36 -10.61
CA VAL A 21 5.87 12.16 -10.71
C VAL A 21 5.97 11.77 -12.18
N PRO A 22 7.20 11.73 -12.78
CA PRO A 22 7.40 11.38 -14.18
C PRO A 22 6.92 9.97 -14.54
N ASP A 23 6.55 9.76 -15.78
CA ASP A 23 6.01 8.46 -16.22
C ASP A 23 7.04 7.33 -16.14
N ASP A 24 8.29 7.62 -16.40
CA ASP A 24 9.38 6.64 -16.27
C ASP A 24 9.64 6.23 -14.81
N VAL A 25 9.49 7.15 -13.86
CA VAL A 25 9.55 6.86 -12.41
C VAL A 25 8.36 6.02 -12.01
N LEU A 26 7.12 6.41 -12.41
CA LEU A 26 5.92 5.64 -12.17
C LEU A 26 6.03 4.22 -12.72
N HIS A 27 6.53 4.07 -13.96
CA HIS A 27 6.73 2.77 -14.58
C HIS A 27 7.66 1.88 -13.76
N GLN A 28 8.78 2.40 -13.24
CA GLN A 28 9.69 1.66 -12.38
C GLN A 28 9.02 1.21 -11.06
N ILE A 29 8.14 2.05 -10.50
CA ILE A 29 7.38 1.73 -9.29
C ILE A 29 6.39 0.59 -9.55
N ILE A 30 5.61 0.67 -10.63
CA ILE A 30 4.65 -0.38 -11.01
C ILE A 30 5.36 -1.67 -11.41
N GLU A 31 6.51 -1.57 -12.11
CA GLU A 31 7.34 -2.74 -12.42
C GLU A 31 7.73 -3.52 -11.16
N SER A 32 8.08 -2.85 -10.07
CA SER A 32 8.41 -3.55 -8.82
C SER A 32 7.21 -4.26 -8.20
N ALA A 33 5.99 -3.70 -8.33
CA ALA A 33 4.76 -4.35 -7.89
C ALA A 33 4.51 -5.67 -8.63
N ARG A 34 4.79 -5.70 -9.93
CA ARG A 34 4.63 -6.87 -10.79
C ARG A 34 5.42 -8.10 -10.32
N TRP A 35 6.50 -7.90 -9.57
CA TRP A 35 7.34 -8.96 -9.00
C TRP A 35 6.89 -9.46 -7.62
N ALA A 36 5.76 -8.98 -7.12
CA ALA A 36 5.21 -9.52 -5.89
C ALA A 36 4.77 -10.99 -6.06
N PRO A 37 4.91 -11.84 -5.04
CA PRO A 37 4.41 -13.20 -5.11
C PRO A 37 2.88 -13.23 -5.11
N SER A 38 2.32 -14.23 -5.79
CA SER A 38 0.88 -14.49 -5.77
C SER A 38 0.60 -15.99 -5.88
N PRO A 39 -0.55 -16.48 -5.38
CA PRO A 39 -0.92 -17.88 -5.50
C PRO A 39 -0.90 -18.34 -6.95
N PHE A 40 -0.17 -19.40 -7.26
CA PHE A 40 -0.01 -19.95 -8.62
C PHE A 40 0.39 -18.92 -9.68
N ASN A 41 1.04 -17.83 -9.27
CA ASN A 41 1.40 -16.71 -10.14
C ASN A 41 0.19 -16.07 -10.86
N THR A 42 -0.94 -16.01 -10.19
CA THR A 42 -2.20 -15.47 -10.74
C THR A 42 -2.18 -13.96 -10.94
N GLN A 43 -1.32 -13.24 -10.21
CA GLN A 43 -1.14 -11.79 -10.29
C GLN A 43 -2.48 -11.04 -10.23
N PRO A 44 -3.28 -11.22 -9.15
CA PRO A 44 -4.67 -10.81 -9.08
C PRO A 44 -4.82 -9.32 -8.72
N TRP A 45 -4.09 -8.45 -9.39
CA TRP A 45 -4.10 -7.00 -9.15
C TRP A 45 -4.09 -6.21 -10.44
N GLU A 46 -4.76 -5.07 -10.39
CA GLU A 46 -4.65 -3.99 -11.37
C GLU A 46 -4.43 -2.66 -10.65
N PHE A 47 -3.83 -1.71 -11.34
CA PHE A 47 -3.47 -0.40 -10.80
C PHE A 47 -4.12 0.69 -11.64
N ILE A 48 -5.00 1.48 -11.01
CA ILE A 48 -5.61 2.66 -11.66
C ILE A 48 -4.81 3.89 -11.23
N ILE A 49 -4.20 4.57 -12.20
CA ILE A 49 -3.39 5.76 -11.95
C ILE A 49 -4.28 7.00 -12.05
N ILE A 50 -4.36 7.76 -10.98
CA ILE A 50 -5.18 8.95 -10.87
C ILE A 50 -4.29 10.20 -10.79
N ARG A 51 -4.45 11.10 -11.76
CA ARG A 51 -3.78 12.43 -11.80
C ARG A 51 -4.78 13.58 -11.94
N ASN A 52 -6.03 13.26 -12.22
CA ASN A 52 -7.08 14.27 -12.34
C ASN A 52 -7.42 14.83 -10.94
N SER A 53 -7.28 16.14 -10.76
CA SER A 53 -7.44 16.81 -9.48
C SER A 53 -8.84 16.66 -8.89
N GLU A 54 -9.89 16.64 -9.70
CA GLU A 54 -11.26 16.46 -9.23
C GLU A 54 -11.51 15.03 -8.74
N THR A 55 -10.94 14.04 -9.43
CA THR A 55 -11.00 12.65 -9.00
C THR A 55 -10.22 12.44 -7.71
N LEU A 56 -9.01 13.03 -7.59
CA LEU A 56 -8.22 12.99 -6.36
C LEU A 56 -8.98 13.57 -5.16
N LYS A 57 -9.64 14.71 -5.34
CA LYS A 57 -10.49 15.31 -4.28
C LYS A 57 -11.62 14.40 -3.85
N LYS A 58 -12.29 13.72 -4.79
CA LYS A 58 -13.36 12.77 -4.48
C LYS A 58 -12.82 11.55 -3.73
N LEU A 59 -11.66 11.01 -4.14
CA LEU A 59 -11.02 9.89 -3.47
C LEU A 59 -10.55 10.24 -2.06
N ALA A 60 -10.04 11.46 -1.85
CA ALA A 60 -9.66 11.94 -0.52
C ALA A 60 -10.84 11.93 0.46
N GLN A 61 -12.08 12.23 -0.02
CA GLN A 61 -13.29 12.14 0.81
C GLN A 61 -13.67 10.70 1.20
N CYS A 62 -13.15 9.71 0.48
CA CYS A 62 -13.35 8.29 0.80
C CYS A 62 -12.30 7.72 1.76
N ALA A 63 -11.34 8.53 2.18
CA ALA A 63 -10.24 8.16 3.06
C ALA A 63 -10.23 9.04 4.32
N PRO A 64 -11.22 8.93 5.23
CA PRO A 64 -11.46 9.88 6.31
C PRO A 64 -10.32 9.96 7.34
N THR A 65 -9.44 8.97 7.36
CA THR A 65 -8.29 8.91 8.28
C THR A 65 -6.99 9.44 7.64
N LEU A 66 -7.02 9.84 6.38
CA LEU A 66 -5.85 10.26 5.64
C LEU A 66 -6.08 11.61 4.95
N GLU A 67 -5.78 12.68 5.68
CA GLU A 67 -5.66 14.00 5.06
C GLU A 67 -4.34 14.05 4.28
N CYS A 68 -4.42 14.22 2.96
CA CYS A 68 -3.24 14.42 2.13
C CYS A 68 -3.55 15.27 0.88
N ASN A 69 -2.52 15.94 0.38
CA ASN A 69 -2.58 16.81 -0.79
C ASN A 69 -1.81 16.24 -1.99
N ALA A 70 -1.78 14.92 -2.13
CA ALA A 70 -0.97 14.25 -3.14
C ALA A 70 -1.33 14.67 -4.58
N PRO A 71 -0.34 14.91 -5.47
CA PRO A 71 -0.56 15.25 -6.87
C PRO A 71 -1.04 14.07 -7.71
N MET A 72 -0.92 12.84 -7.20
CA MET A 72 -1.43 11.63 -7.82
C MET A 72 -1.75 10.56 -6.78
N ALA A 73 -2.50 9.54 -7.21
CA ALA A 73 -2.75 8.34 -6.42
C ALA A 73 -2.75 7.09 -7.30
N ILE A 74 -2.45 5.94 -6.69
CA ILE A 74 -2.65 4.62 -7.28
C ILE A 74 -3.78 3.94 -6.53
N VAL A 75 -4.82 3.51 -7.24
CA VAL A 75 -5.88 2.67 -6.68
C VAL A 75 -5.55 1.23 -7.01
N VAL A 76 -5.50 0.39 -5.99
CA VAL A 76 -5.16 -1.03 -6.13
C VAL A 76 -6.43 -1.84 -6.14
N VAL A 77 -6.72 -2.42 -7.28
CA VAL A 77 -7.91 -3.26 -7.53
C VAL A 77 -7.49 -4.72 -7.46
N ILE A 78 -8.29 -5.54 -6.78
CA ILE A 78 -8.09 -6.98 -6.65
C ILE A 78 -9.08 -7.71 -7.52
N LEU A 79 -8.56 -8.58 -8.37
CA LEU A 79 -9.33 -9.41 -9.27
C LEU A 79 -9.63 -10.75 -8.60
N PRO A 80 -10.86 -11.30 -8.73
CA PRO A 80 -11.19 -12.60 -8.20
C PRO A 80 -10.46 -13.72 -8.98
N ILE A 81 -9.95 -14.71 -8.24
CA ILE A 81 -9.30 -15.90 -8.82
C ILE A 81 -10.22 -17.12 -8.79
N THR A 82 -11.50 -16.91 -8.72
CA THR A 82 -12.55 -17.82 -8.30
C THR A 82 -12.73 -19.07 -9.14
N ALA A 83 -12.61 -18.97 -10.47
CA ALA A 83 -13.01 -20.08 -11.35
C ALA A 83 -12.13 -21.33 -11.22
N LYS A 84 -10.83 -21.14 -10.91
CA LYS A 84 -9.86 -22.24 -10.87
C LYS A 84 -9.41 -22.58 -9.45
N TYR A 85 -9.46 -21.61 -8.53
CA TYR A 85 -8.93 -21.75 -7.17
C TYR A 85 -9.87 -21.16 -6.10
N PRO A 86 -11.09 -21.73 -5.92
CA PRO A 86 -12.09 -21.15 -5.02
C PRO A 86 -11.66 -21.10 -3.56
N PHE A 87 -10.86 -22.06 -3.09
CA PHE A 87 -10.35 -22.08 -1.71
C PHE A 87 -9.44 -20.88 -1.44
N HIS A 88 -8.53 -20.54 -2.36
CA HIS A 88 -7.60 -19.41 -2.19
C HIS A 88 -8.33 -18.06 -2.16
N GLN A 89 -9.44 -17.94 -2.92
CA GLN A 89 -10.31 -16.78 -2.83
C GLN A 89 -10.97 -16.66 -1.45
N GLN A 90 -11.45 -17.77 -0.88
CA GLN A 90 -12.14 -17.76 0.42
C GLN A 90 -11.22 -17.37 1.58
N VAL A 91 -9.94 -17.70 1.51
CA VAL A 91 -8.95 -17.34 2.55
C VAL A 91 -8.24 -16.00 2.32
N GLY A 92 -8.72 -15.19 1.37
CA GLY A 92 -8.21 -13.84 1.13
C GLY A 92 -6.82 -13.77 0.51
N GLU A 93 -6.35 -14.81 -0.17
CA GLU A 93 -5.02 -14.81 -0.78
C GLU A 93 -4.82 -13.75 -1.89
N PRO A 94 -5.84 -13.40 -2.71
CA PRO A 94 -5.70 -12.31 -3.66
C PRO A 94 -5.38 -10.96 -2.99
N GLU A 95 -6.04 -10.67 -1.87
CA GLU A 95 -5.83 -9.47 -1.08
C GLU A 95 -4.44 -9.47 -0.42
N HIS A 96 -3.99 -10.62 0.07
CA HIS A 96 -2.63 -10.77 0.60
C HIS A 96 -1.59 -10.53 -0.50
N ALA A 97 -1.79 -11.10 -1.69
CA ALA A 97 -0.91 -10.86 -2.84
C ALA A 97 -0.89 -9.37 -3.23
N GLY A 98 -2.06 -8.72 -3.26
CA GLY A 98 -2.17 -7.28 -3.48
C GLY A 98 -1.40 -6.46 -2.45
N ALA A 99 -1.47 -6.84 -1.17
CA ALA A 99 -0.72 -6.15 -0.10
C ALA A 99 0.81 -6.29 -0.29
N MET A 100 1.29 -7.44 -0.75
CA MET A 100 2.70 -7.62 -1.09
C MET A 100 3.11 -6.75 -2.29
N ALA A 101 2.26 -6.62 -3.31
CA ALA A 101 2.49 -5.72 -4.43
C ALA A 101 2.55 -4.25 -3.96
N VAL A 102 1.65 -3.83 -3.06
CA VAL A 102 1.68 -2.49 -2.46
C VAL A 102 2.97 -2.25 -1.67
N GLN A 103 3.45 -3.23 -0.91
CA GLN A 103 4.72 -3.08 -0.19
C GLN A 103 5.88 -2.85 -1.17
N ASN A 104 5.93 -3.56 -2.29
CA ASN A 104 6.94 -3.33 -3.33
C ASN A 104 6.83 -1.92 -3.93
N ILE A 105 5.61 -1.44 -4.22
CA ILE A 105 5.36 -0.05 -4.67
C ILE A 105 5.97 0.93 -3.67
N MET A 106 5.67 0.79 -2.39
CA MET A 106 6.08 1.74 -1.36
C MET A 106 7.60 1.76 -1.15
N LEU A 107 8.26 0.59 -1.20
CA LEU A 107 9.72 0.48 -1.09
C LEU A 107 10.42 1.11 -2.30
N ARG A 108 9.94 0.79 -3.52
CA ARG A 108 10.54 1.31 -4.74
C ARG A 108 10.31 2.82 -4.89
N ALA A 109 9.12 3.29 -4.56
CA ALA A 109 8.83 4.72 -4.53
C ALA A 109 9.81 5.45 -3.60
N TRP A 110 9.99 4.95 -2.38
CA TRP A 110 10.92 5.52 -1.41
C TRP A 110 12.35 5.58 -1.93
N GLU A 111 12.84 4.51 -2.53
CA GLU A 111 14.17 4.45 -3.15
C GLU A 111 14.35 5.52 -4.24
N LEU A 112 13.27 5.84 -4.96
CA LEU A 112 13.25 6.87 -6.03
C LEU A 112 12.95 8.29 -5.49
N GLY A 113 12.91 8.48 -4.15
CA GLY A 113 12.61 9.76 -3.52
C GLY A 113 11.12 10.15 -3.57
N VAL A 114 10.24 9.20 -3.90
CA VAL A 114 8.79 9.40 -3.96
C VAL A 114 8.14 8.90 -2.69
N GLY A 115 7.40 9.78 -2.00
CA GLY A 115 6.64 9.46 -0.82
C GLY A 115 5.31 8.79 -1.15
N THR A 116 4.84 7.92 -0.26
CA THR A 116 3.57 7.21 -0.36
C THR A 116 2.89 7.08 0.98
N ALA A 117 1.57 6.87 0.97
CA ALA A 117 0.82 6.45 2.14
C ALA A 117 -0.16 5.34 1.78
N TRP A 118 -0.49 4.48 2.76
CA TRP A 118 -1.59 3.52 2.66
C TRP A 118 -2.85 4.17 3.23
N ALA A 119 -3.91 4.31 2.44
CA ALA A 119 -5.17 4.86 2.90
C ALA A 119 -6.16 3.77 3.31
N THR A 120 -6.77 3.91 4.48
CA THR A 120 -8.00 3.19 4.82
C THR A 120 -9.16 3.88 4.15
N ILE A 121 -9.97 3.16 3.37
CA ILE A 121 -10.94 3.73 2.44
C ILE A 121 -12.35 3.16 2.61
N GLU A 122 -13.34 3.92 2.19
CA GLU A 122 -14.70 3.46 1.95
C GLU A 122 -14.77 2.83 0.55
N LYS A 123 -14.55 1.52 0.46
CA LYS A 123 -14.37 0.76 -0.80
C LYS A 123 -15.50 1.00 -1.80
N ASP A 124 -16.76 0.94 -1.37
CA ASP A 124 -17.93 1.08 -2.25
C ASP A 124 -18.00 2.47 -2.90
N LYS A 125 -17.63 3.52 -2.15
CA LYS A 125 -17.55 4.87 -2.72
C LYS A 125 -16.44 4.99 -3.76
N VAL A 126 -15.28 4.38 -3.52
CA VAL A 126 -14.18 4.35 -4.50
C VAL A 126 -14.60 3.61 -5.76
N LYS A 127 -15.28 2.45 -5.64
CA LYS A 127 -15.83 1.72 -6.78
C LYS A 127 -16.78 2.58 -7.61
N GLN A 128 -17.71 3.30 -6.96
CA GLN A 128 -18.65 4.20 -7.64
C GLN A 128 -17.95 5.34 -8.38
N ILE A 129 -16.95 5.99 -7.76
CA ILE A 129 -16.20 7.10 -8.37
C ILE A 129 -15.44 6.64 -9.61
N LEU A 130 -14.91 5.43 -9.61
CA LEU A 130 -14.03 4.92 -10.67
C LEU A 130 -14.72 3.92 -11.60
N ASN A 131 -16.03 3.65 -11.42
CA ASN A 131 -16.80 2.66 -12.17
C ASN A 131 -16.17 1.27 -12.13
N ILE A 132 -15.67 0.85 -10.95
CA ILE A 132 -15.12 -0.48 -10.74
C ILE A 132 -16.28 -1.46 -10.54
N PRO A 133 -16.35 -2.55 -11.32
CA PRO A 133 -17.41 -3.56 -11.19
C PRO A 133 -17.46 -4.19 -9.79
N GLU A 134 -18.65 -4.64 -9.38
CA GLU A 134 -18.91 -5.17 -8.03
C GLU A 134 -18.09 -6.42 -7.71
N GLU A 135 -17.79 -7.24 -8.71
CA GLU A 135 -16.99 -8.47 -8.56
C GLU A 135 -15.52 -8.22 -8.24
N PHE A 136 -15.00 -7.01 -8.45
CA PHE A 136 -13.64 -6.63 -8.08
C PHE A 136 -13.62 -5.96 -6.71
N ASP A 137 -12.56 -6.19 -5.93
CA ASP A 137 -12.38 -5.48 -4.67
C ASP A 137 -11.37 -4.33 -4.84
N VAL A 138 -11.47 -3.33 -3.95
CA VAL A 138 -10.47 -2.26 -3.85
C VAL A 138 -9.70 -2.45 -2.55
N LEU A 139 -8.41 -2.77 -2.68
CA LEU A 139 -7.56 -3.01 -1.52
C LEU A 139 -7.24 -1.71 -0.77
N THR A 140 -6.78 -0.71 -1.50
CA THR A 140 -6.38 0.59 -0.94
C THR A 140 -6.24 1.64 -2.03
N VAL A 141 -6.17 2.90 -1.60
CA VAL A 141 -5.67 4.03 -2.40
C VAL A 141 -4.31 4.44 -1.83
N ILE A 142 -3.33 4.61 -2.70
CA ILE A 142 -1.96 5.02 -2.36
C ILE A 142 -1.75 6.45 -2.88
N PRO A 143 -1.92 7.49 -2.06
CA PRO A 143 -1.45 8.83 -2.39
C PRO A 143 0.05 8.80 -2.65
N MET A 144 0.52 9.54 -3.66
CA MET A 144 1.91 9.49 -4.11
C MET A 144 2.37 10.85 -4.63
N GLY A 145 3.61 11.20 -4.31
CA GLY A 145 4.26 12.43 -4.76
C GLY A 145 5.61 12.63 -4.08
N TYR A 146 6.30 13.71 -4.39
CA TYR A 146 7.52 14.08 -3.67
C TYR A 146 7.16 14.65 -2.30
N PRO A 147 7.82 14.23 -1.21
CA PRO A 147 7.56 14.78 0.12
C PRO A 147 7.76 16.29 0.16
N MET A 148 6.93 17.03 0.92
CA MET A 148 7.10 18.46 1.14
C MET A 148 8.39 18.72 1.92
N ASP A 149 8.58 17.98 3.00
CA ASP A 149 9.76 18.02 3.84
C ASP A 149 10.34 16.60 3.98
N GLU A 150 11.59 16.49 4.40
CA GLU A 150 12.19 15.20 4.69
C GLU A 150 11.50 14.59 5.92
N PRO A 151 10.84 13.42 5.78
CA PRO A 151 10.15 12.82 6.91
C PRO A 151 11.12 12.42 8.03
N PRO A 152 10.72 12.57 9.30
CA PRO A 152 11.59 12.20 10.42
C PRO A 152 11.98 10.74 10.36
N MET A 153 13.23 10.43 10.73
CA MET A 153 13.70 9.06 10.82
C MET A 153 12.98 8.32 11.96
N HIS A 154 12.72 7.03 11.78
CA HIS A 154 12.25 6.19 12.89
C HIS A 154 13.35 6.09 13.96
N GLU A 155 12.93 6.15 15.20
CA GLU A 155 13.79 5.80 16.33
C GLU A 155 13.82 4.27 16.51
N GLU A 156 14.86 3.75 17.14
CA GLU A 156 15.00 2.31 17.37
C GLU A 156 13.86 1.76 18.23
N GLY A 157 13.32 2.57 19.15
CA GLY A 157 12.17 2.23 20.00
C GLY A 157 10.80 2.21 19.31
N ASP A 158 10.69 2.63 18.05
CA ASP A 158 9.43 2.63 17.28
C ASP A 158 8.97 1.22 16.87
N ARG A 159 9.75 0.21 17.16
CA ARG A 159 9.47 -1.19 16.83
C ARG A 159 9.66 -2.06 18.05
N LEU A 160 8.87 -3.12 18.13
CA LEU A 160 9.05 -4.15 19.13
C LEU A 160 10.42 -4.83 18.93
N PRO A 161 11.09 -5.23 20.02
CA PRO A 161 12.29 -6.06 19.93
C PRO A 161 12.01 -7.33 19.11
N VAL A 162 13.00 -7.78 18.35
CA VAL A 162 12.85 -8.98 17.51
C VAL A 162 12.52 -10.21 18.36
N GLU A 163 13.09 -10.29 19.55
CA GLU A 163 12.89 -11.37 20.51
C GLU A 163 11.44 -11.51 20.94
N ASP A 164 10.70 -10.39 21.00
CA ASP A 164 9.26 -10.37 21.34
C ASP A 164 8.36 -10.82 20.17
N LEU A 165 8.90 -10.88 18.97
CA LEU A 165 8.20 -11.31 17.76
C LEU A 165 8.47 -12.76 17.39
N MET A 166 9.48 -13.39 18.04
CA MET A 166 9.94 -14.75 17.72
C MET A 166 9.48 -15.75 18.77
N ASN A 167 8.84 -16.81 18.31
CA ASN A 167 8.53 -17.99 19.10
C ASN A 167 9.18 -19.21 18.44
N PHE A 168 9.65 -20.15 19.25
CA PHE A 168 10.27 -21.38 18.79
C PHE A 168 9.38 -22.56 19.18
N GLU A 169 9.02 -23.40 18.19
CA GLU A 169 8.20 -24.60 18.31
C GLU A 169 6.74 -24.29 18.70
N GLU A 170 6.50 -23.51 19.76
CA GLU A 170 5.18 -23.23 20.30
C GLU A 170 4.95 -21.71 20.45
N PHE A 171 3.69 -21.29 20.30
CA PHE A 171 3.30 -19.90 20.54
C PHE A 171 3.35 -19.59 22.04
N ARG A 172 4.01 -18.48 22.39
CA ARG A 172 3.97 -17.89 23.72
C ARG A 172 3.06 -16.68 23.72
N ASP A 173 2.06 -16.69 24.59
CA ASP A 173 1.21 -15.53 24.79
C ASP A 173 1.97 -14.46 25.56
N VAL A 174 2.33 -13.40 24.86
CA VAL A 174 2.98 -12.19 25.41
C VAL A 174 2.02 -11.00 25.43
N SER A 175 0.71 -11.24 25.27
CA SER A 175 -0.30 -10.18 25.17
C SER A 175 -0.45 -9.36 26.45
N GLU A 176 -0.17 -9.91 27.63
CA GLU A 176 -0.24 -9.20 28.92
C GLU A 176 0.73 -8.00 29.04
N GLY A 177 1.77 -7.92 28.21
CA GLY A 177 2.75 -6.82 28.18
C GLY A 177 2.63 -5.89 26.95
N ARG A 178 1.82 -6.25 25.96
CA ARG A 178 1.68 -5.46 24.73
C ARG A 178 0.57 -4.43 24.88
N ILE A 179 0.94 -3.22 25.26
CA ILE A 179 0.02 -2.07 25.13
C ILE A 179 -0.07 -1.78 23.64
N MET A 180 -1.21 -2.14 23.03
CA MET A 180 -1.54 -1.64 21.70
C MET A 180 -1.87 -0.14 21.82
N VAL A 181 -0.89 0.70 21.51
CA VAL A 181 -1.12 2.14 21.39
C VAL A 181 -1.78 2.37 20.02
N TYR A 182 -3.07 2.66 20.06
CA TYR A 182 -3.85 3.10 18.89
C TYR A 182 -3.71 4.60 18.69
#